data_b106103f13b40bc8fda8cb63edc08309
#
_entry.id   b106103f13b40bc8fda8cb63edc08309
#
_cell.length_a   1.000
_cell.length_b   1.000
_cell.length_c   1.000
_cell.angle_alpha   90.00
_cell.angle_beta   90.00
_cell.angle_gamma   90.00
#
_symmetry.space_group_name_H-M   'P 1'
#
loop_
_entity.id
_entity.type
_entity.pdbx_description
1 polymer ?
#
loop_
_entity_poly.entity_id
_entity_poly.type
_entity_poly.pdbx_seq_one_letter_code
_entity_poly.pdbx_strand_id
1 'polypeptide(L)'
;MSDTRYLRPPLGGNGIGDYSLHDFVSKWMMQQDDIAEIGVFAAANAVLGAATSPRVVMFGDSITAFWDFTAHDSPARHFVNRGIPGQNSSQMLLRFVDDVVALKPQTVAILCGTNDLRCYVGDPASVGTSALARISRNLRAMCDIATANGVKIVLCTLPPVGADRDTVNRDPGAIVAVNRWIAGFATERGYKLADYHLVLVDGSGHLALEDGEDGLHPSAAGYAKMWPELDRAVS
;
A
#
# COMPACT_ATOMS: atom_id res chain seq x y z
N MET A 1 10.56 5.67 -19.57
CA MET A 1 11.37 4.49 -19.21
C MET A 1 10.80 3.98 -17.91
N SER A 2 10.15 2.82 -17.92
CA SER A 2 9.67 2.16 -16.70
C SER A 2 10.87 1.85 -15.84
N ASP A 3 10.85 2.29 -14.58
CA ASP A 3 11.91 1.96 -13.62
C ASP A 3 11.85 0.46 -13.31
N THR A 4 12.71 -0.32 -13.97
CA THR A 4 12.74 -1.78 -13.89
C THR A 4 13.16 -2.32 -12.53
N ARG A 5 13.53 -1.45 -11.57
CA ARG A 5 13.97 -1.84 -10.22
C ARG A 5 12.87 -2.47 -9.37
N TYR A 6 11.61 -2.28 -9.74
CA TYR A 6 10.44 -2.83 -9.06
C TYR A 6 9.58 -3.71 -9.97
N LEU A 7 10.14 -4.19 -11.08
CA LEU A 7 9.50 -5.27 -11.81
C LEU A 7 9.36 -6.44 -10.83
N ARG A 8 8.13 -6.89 -10.67
CA ARG A 8 7.78 -8.10 -9.96
C ARG A 8 8.78 -9.19 -10.37
N PRO A 9 9.50 -9.83 -9.44
CA PRO A 9 10.28 -11.00 -9.81
C PRO A 9 9.31 -12.00 -10.45
N PRO A 10 9.69 -12.68 -11.54
CA PRO A 10 8.82 -13.66 -12.16
C PRO A 10 8.41 -14.67 -11.09
N LEU A 11 7.11 -14.87 -10.90
CA LEU A 11 6.56 -15.88 -10.02
C LEU A 11 6.91 -17.26 -10.58
N GLY A 12 8.02 -17.77 -10.18
CA GLY A 12 8.50 -19.10 -10.50
C GLY A 12 8.89 -19.81 -9.22
N GLY A 13 7.96 -20.57 -8.64
CA GLY A 13 8.25 -21.47 -7.53
C GLY A 13 8.13 -20.84 -6.14
N ASN A 14 7.18 -21.32 -5.39
CA ASN A 14 7.07 -21.24 -3.91
C ASN A 14 7.06 -19.87 -3.21
N GLY A 15 6.46 -18.83 -3.80
CA GLY A 15 5.96 -17.63 -3.09
C GLY A 15 6.96 -16.73 -2.35
N ILE A 16 8.11 -17.23 -1.99
CA ILE A 16 9.27 -16.49 -1.49
C ILE A 16 10.28 -16.59 -2.61
N GLY A 17 10.26 -15.62 -3.53
CA GLY A 17 11.26 -15.56 -4.59
C GLY A 17 12.65 -15.80 -4.04
N ASP A 18 13.52 -16.42 -4.83
CA ASP A 18 14.93 -16.70 -4.54
C ASP A 18 15.73 -15.42 -4.24
N TYR A 19 15.37 -14.74 -3.12
CA TYR A 19 16.24 -13.74 -2.54
C TYR A 19 17.45 -14.48 -1.98
N SER A 20 18.56 -14.37 -2.67
CA SER A 20 19.82 -14.86 -2.14
C SER A 20 20.11 -14.16 -0.80
N LEU A 21 20.89 -14.80 0.06
CA LEU A 21 21.39 -14.14 1.28
C LEU A 21 22.08 -12.81 0.94
N HIS A 22 22.72 -12.73 -0.22
CA HIS A 22 23.35 -11.51 -0.73
C HIS A 22 22.31 -10.39 -0.99
N ASP A 23 21.19 -10.69 -1.62
CA ASP A 23 20.13 -9.69 -1.88
C ASP A 23 19.50 -9.20 -0.57
N PHE A 24 19.30 -10.12 0.37
CA PHE A 24 18.80 -9.78 1.70
C PHE A 24 19.77 -8.85 2.46
N VAL A 25 21.05 -9.22 2.50
CA VAL A 25 22.08 -8.42 3.17
C VAL A 25 22.28 -7.07 2.47
N SER A 26 22.28 -7.04 1.15
CA SER A 26 22.40 -5.80 0.38
C SER A 26 21.21 -4.86 0.65
N LYS A 27 19.98 -5.38 0.62
CA LYS A 27 18.79 -4.59 0.96
C LYS A 27 18.84 -4.10 2.42
N TRP A 28 19.27 -4.95 3.34
CA TRP A 28 19.42 -4.58 4.75
C TRP A 28 20.48 -3.48 4.94
N MET A 29 21.61 -3.56 4.26
CA MET A 29 22.66 -2.52 4.31
C MET A 29 22.17 -1.21 3.71
N MET A 30 21.49 -1.23 2.56
CA MET A 30 20.89 -0.02 1.97
C MET A 30 19.87 0.64 2.89
N GLN A 31 19.10 -0.15 3.64
CA GLN A 31 18.12 0.36 4.62
C GLN A 31 18.77 0.99 5.86
N GLN A 32 20.07 0.77 6.13
CA GLN A 32 20.76 1.49 7.21
C GLN A 32 20.99 2.96 6.84
N ASP A 33 21.22 3.25 5.56
CA ASP A 33 21.47 4.61 5.09
C ASP A 33 20.16 5.35 4.74
N ASP A 34 19.17 4.63 4.20
CA ASP A 34 17.85 5.16 3.83
C ASP A 34 16.75 4.15 4.20
N ILE A 35 16.38 4.11 5.47
CA ILE A 35 15.36 3.18 5.99
C ILE A 35 13.98 3.35 5.34
N ALA A 36 13.70 4.53 4.82
CA ALA A 36 12.44 4.87 4.16
C ALA A 36 12.50 4.69 2.65
N GLU A 37 13.68 4.40 2.11
CA GLU A 37 13.89 4.26 0.66
C GLU A 37 13.46 5.53 -0.12
N ILE A 38 13.74 6.73 0.44
CA ILE A 38 13.37 8.04 -0.14
C ILE A 38 13.98 8.22 -1.52
N GLY A 39 15.19 7.70 -1.73
CA GLY A 39 15.90 7.78 -3.00
C GLY A 39 15.24 7.06 -4.17
N VAL A 40 14.35 6.10 -3.89
CA VAL A 40 13.73 5.22 -4.91
C VAL A 40 13.02 5.99 -6.01
N PHE A 41 12.23 6.99 -5.64
CA PHE A 41 11.47 7.79 -6.60
C PHE A 41 12.07 9.17 -6.87
N ALA A 42 13.23 9.51 -6.32
CA ALA A 42 13.80 10.86 -6.41
C ALA A 42 13.92 11.36 -7.86
N ALA A 43 14.48 10.56 -8.76
CA ALA A 43 14.62 10.93 -10.18
C ALA A 43 13.26 11.06 -10.89
N ALA A 44 12.31 10.15 -10.62
CA ALA A 44 10.97 10.20 -11.18
C ALA A 44 10.19 11.41 -10.63
N ASN A 45 10.33 11.71 -9.34
CA ASN A 45 9.70 12.86 -8.70
C ASN A 45 10.21 14.19 -9.29
N ALA A 46 11.50 14.30 -9.57
CA ALA A 46 12.09 15.49 -10.19
C ALA A 46 11.49 15.77 -11.58
N VAL A 47 11.24 14.73 -12.38
CA VAL A 47 10.60 14.87 -13.70
C VAL A 47 9.14 15.27 -13.58
N LEU A 48 8.40 14.67 -12.64
CA LEU A 48 6.98 14.92 -12.44
C LEU A 48 6.69 16.28 -11.79
N GLY A 49 7.59 16.82 -11.00
CA GLY A 49 7.38 18.06 -10.23
C GLY A 49 7.00 19.27 -11.08
N ALA A 50 7.36 19.29 -12.35
CA ALA A 50 7.07 20.38 -13.30
C ALA A 50 5.74 20.24 -14.06
N ALA A 51 5.05 19.10 -13.98
CA ALA A 51 3.83 18.87 -14.75
C ALA A 51 2.58 19.41 -14.04
N THR A 52 1.60 19.91 -14.81
CA THR A 52 0.40 20.59 -14.29
C THR A 52 -0.87 19.74 -14.35
N SER A 53 -0.79 18.48 -14.76
CA SER A 53 -1.98 17.62 -14.91
C SER A 53 -2.56 17.20 -13.56
N PRO A 54 -3.89 16.99 -13.48
CA PRO A 54 -4.52 16.38 -12.30
C PRO A 54 -3.89 15.02 -11.99
N ARG A 55 -3.40 14.84 -10.77
CA ARG A 55 -2.75 13.60 -10.36
C ARG A 55 -3.45 12.97 -9.19
N VAL A 56 -3.55 11.64 -9.26
CA VAL A 56 -3.84 10.79 -8.12
C VAL A 56 -2.56 10.05 -7.77
N VAL A 57 -1.99 10.33 -6.61
CA VAL A 57 -0.85 9.56 -6.09
C VAL A 57 -1.39 8.33 -5.39
N MET A 58 -0.98 7.15 -5.87
CA MET A 58 -1.24 5.86 -5.23
C MET A 58 -0.08 5.56 -4.30
N PHE A 59 -0.30 5.75 -2.99
CA PHE A 59 0.75 5.66 -1.99
C PHE A 59 0.56 4.43 -1.11
N GLY A 60 1.56 3.54 -1.07
CA GLY A 60 1.41 2.26 -0.37
C GLY A 60 2.65 1.37 -0.37
N ASP A 61 2.40 0.11 -0.09
CA ASP A 61 3.37 -0.97 -0.06
C ASP A 61 3.40 -1.79 -1.37
N SER A 62 3.73 -3.10 -1.29
CA SER A 62 3.78 -4.00 -2.45
C SER A 62 2.45 -4.13 -3.18
N ILE A 63 1.32 -4.09 -2.46
CA ILE A 63 -0.01 -4.20 -3.07
C ILE A 63 -0.24 -3.00 -4.00
N THR A 64 0.19 -1.81 -3.61
CA THR A 64 0.17 -0.63 -4.49
C THR A 64 1.22 -0.73 -5.59
N ALA A 65 2.45 -1.14 -5.26
CA ALA A 65 3.56 -1.21 -6.21
C ALA A 65 3.27 -2.12 -7.41
N PHE A 66 2.59 -3.25 -7.17
CA PHE A 66 2.31 -4.26 -8.19
C PHE A 66 1.05 -3.98 -9.01
N TRP A 67 0.30 -2.94 -8.68
CA TRP A 67 -0.89 -2.54 -9.43
C TRP A 67 -0.50 -1.70 -10.64
N ASP A 68 -0.89 -2.14 -11.83
CA ASP A 68 -0.73 -1.36 -13.06
C ASP A 68 -1.92 -0.40 -13.24
N PHE A 69 -1.65 0.89 -13.11
CA PHE A 69 -2.65 1.95 -13.27
C PHE A 69 -2.67 2.55 -14.68
N THR A 70 -1.77 2.16 -15.58
CA THR A 70 -1.61 2.79 -16.90
C THR A 70 -2.86 2.67 -17.77
N ALA A 71 -3.58 1.55 -17.66
CA ALA A 71 -4.85 1.34 -18.37
C ALA A 71 -5.98 2.29 -17.93
N HIS A 72 -5.80 2.97 -16.79
CA HIS A 72 -6.79 3.85 -16.17
C HIS A 72 -6.45 5.34 -16.29
N ASP A 73 -5.31 5.65 -16.89
CA ASP A 73 -4.89 7.04 -17.15
C ASP A 73 -5.79 7.70 -18.19
N SER A 74 -6.06 8.98 -17.99
CA SER A 74 -6.81 9.82 -18.91
C SER A 74 -6.29 11.26 -18.87
N PRO A 75 -6.64 12.12 -19.86
CA PRO A 75 -6.28 13.53 -19.80
C PRO A 75 -6.81 14.26 -18.56
N ALA A 76 -7.93 13.77 -17.98
CA ALA A 76 -8.52 14.35 -16.79
C ALA A 76 -7.95 13.80 -15.50
N ARG A 77 -7.24 12.66 -15.53
CA ARG A 77 -6.74 11.98 -14.32
C ARG A 77 -5.54 11.10 -14.65
N HIS A 78 -4.43 11.41 -14.06
CA HIS A 78 -3.18 10.66 -14.20
C HIS A 78 -2.78 10.02 -12.88
N PHE A 79 -2.55 8.69 -12.89
CA PHE A 79 -2.15 7.93 -11.73
C PHE A 79 -0.63 7.89 -11.59
N VAL A 80 -0.13 8.15 -10.40
CA VAL A 80 1.30 8.09 -10.07
C VAL A 80 1.50 7.05 -8.99
N ASN A 81 2.07 5.90 -9.36
CA ASN A 81 2.35 4.83 -8.41
C ASN A 81 3.58 5.18 -7.55
N ARG A 82 3.38 5.18 -6.23
CA ARG A 82 4.38 5.38 -5.18
C ARG A 82 4.31 4.27 -4.14
N GLY A 83 4.06 3.04 -4.61
CA GLY A 83 4.16 1.83 -3.81
C GLY A 83 5.61 1.36 -3.67
N ILE A 84 6.04 1.00 -2.46
CA ILE A 84 7.34 0.36 -2.21
C ILE A 84 7.12 -0.97 -1.47
N PRO A 85 7.54 -2.11 -2.07
CA PRO A 85 7.32 -3.42 -1.47
C PRO A 85 7.93 -3.58 -0.08
N GLY A 86 7.15 -4.16 0.82
CA GLY A 86 7.59 -4.50 2.18
C GLY A 86 7.56 -3.35 3.18
N GLN A 87 7.25 -2.12 2.77
CA GLN A 87 7.22 -0.99 3.69
C GLN A 87 6.06 -1.05 4.68
N ASN A 88 6.35 -0.70 5.92
CA ASN A 88 5.38 -0.47 6.99
C ASN A 88 4.97 1.01 7.08
N SER A 89 3.99 1.30 7.92
CA SER A 89 3.46 2.66 8.09
C SER A 89 4.50 3.69 8.52
N SER A 90 5.54 3.30 9.28
CA SER A 90 6.58 4.22 9.74
C SER A 90 7.50 4.63 8.58
N GLN A 91 7.90 3.68 7.74
CA GLN A 91 8.69 3.96 6.55
C GLN A 91 7.92 4.83 5.56
N MET A 92 6.64 4.52 5.35
CA MET A 92 5.76 5.32 4.51
C MET A 92 5.64 6.77 5.01
N LEU A 93 5.47 7.00 6.32
CA LEU A 93 5.40 8.35 6.88
C LEU A 93 6.67 9.15 6.60
N LEU A 94 7.86 8.53 6.71
CA LEU A 94 9.14 9.21 6.49
C LEU A 94 9.30 9.74 5.07
N ARG A 95 8.78 9.05 4.04
CA ARG A 95 8.88 9.48 2.64
C ARG A 95 7.65 10.22 2.11
N PHE A 96 6.64 10.47 2.95
CA PHE A 96 5.37 11.04 2.51
C PHE A 96 5.50 12.43 1.89
N VAL A 97 6.40 13.26 2.41
CA VAL A 97 6.62 14.60 1.87
C VAL A 97 7.23 14.54 0.48
N ASP A 98 8.24 13.68 0.28
CA ASP A 98 8.98 13.58 -0.99
C ASP A 98 8.15 12.92 -2.09
N ASP A 99 7.38 11.89 -1.75
CA ASP A 99 6.67 11.06 -2.72
C ASP A 99 5.20 11.46 -2.94
N VAL A 100 4.66 12.33 -2.08
CA VAL A 100 3.28 12.82 -2.20
C VAL A 100 3.24 14.34 -2.28
N VAL A 101 3.65 15.03 -1.23
CA VAL A 101 3.47 16.49 -1.13
C VAL A 101 4.24 17.24 -2.21
N ALA A 102 5.50 16.86 -2.43
CA ALA A 102 6.36 17.48 -3.46
C ALA A 102 5.79 17.35 -4.88
N LEU A 103 4.97 16.34 -5.14
CA LEU A 103 4.30 16.14 -6.42
C LEU A 103 3.06 17.03 -6.61
N LYS A 104 2.58 17.69 -5.55
CA LYS A 104 1.38 18.55 -5.57
C LYS A 104 0.17 17.85 -6.21
N PRO A 105 -0.22 16.65 -5.79
CA PRO A 105 -1.33 15.94 -6.39
C PRO A 105 -2.66 16.58 -6.01
N GLN A 106 -3.70 16.33 -6.79
CA GLN A 106 -5.06 16.67 -6.41
C GLN A 106 -5.56 15.73 -5.30
N THR A 107 -5.18 14.45 -5.39
CA THR A 107 -5.66 13.40 -4.49
C THR A 107 -4.52 12.43 -4.16
N VAL A 108 -4.47 11.94 -2.94
CA VAL A 108 -3.67 10.79 -2.55
C VAL A 108 -4.57 9.66 -2.08
N ALA A 109 -4.37 8.45 -2.62
CA ALA A 109 -4.98 7.23 -2.11
C ALA A 109 -3.94 6.47 -1.30
N ILE A 110 -4.22 6.21 -0.02
CA ILE A 110 -3.27 5.64 0.94
C ILE A 110 -3.69 4.23 1.33
N LEU A 111 -2.89 3.23 0.96
CA LEU A 111 -2.99 1.85 1.43
C LEU A 111 -1.83 1.58 2.38
N CYS A 112 -2.10 1.47 3.68
CA CYS A 112 -1.06 1.48 4.71
C CYS A 112 -1.40 0.54 5.87
N GLY A 113 -0.47 -0.36 6.22
CA GLY A 113 -0.58 -1.17 7.43
C GLY A 113 -0.38 -2.68 7.25
N THR A 114 -0.44 -3.22 6.05
CA THR A 114 -0.30 -4.66 5.79
C THR A 114 1.00 -5.24 6.34
N ASN A 115 2.10 -4.52 6.22
CA ASN A 115 3.40 -4.96 6.71
C ASN A 115 3.63 -4.65 8.20
N ASP A 116 2.87 -3.76 8.79
CA ASP A 116 2.85 -3.54 10.25
C ASP A 116 2.31 -4.75 10.99
N LEU A 117 1.41 -5.52 10.37
CA LEU A 117 0.78 -6.72 10.93
C LEU A 117 1.62 -7.98 10.76
N ARG A 118 2.79 -7.90 10.10
CA ARG A 118 3.66 -9.06 9.92
C ARG A 118 4.23 -9.55 11.24
N CYS A 119 4.03 -10.82 11.54
CA CYS A 119 4.58 -11.49 12.69
C CYS A 119 5.70 -12.45 12.27
N TYR A 120 6.94 -12.11 12.60
CA TYR A 120 8.09 -12.98 12.29
C TYR A 120 8.33 -14.07 13.31
N VAL A 121 7.89 -13.87 14.54
CA VAL A 121 8.09 -14.82 15.66
C VAL A 121 6.88 -14.78 16.58
N GLY A 122 6.32 -15.94 16.88
CA GLY A 122 5.20 -16.07 17.80
C GLY A 122 3.84 -16.10 17.13
N ASP A 123 2.80 -15.70 17.86
CA ASP A 123 1.43 -15.68 17.36
C ASP A 123 1.10 -14.35 16.67
N PRO A 124 0.65 -14.37 15.41
CA PRO A 124 0.24 -13.15 14.68
C PRO A 124 -0.81 -12.31 15.40
N ALA A 125 -1.74 -12.92 16.14
CA ALA A 125 -2.76 -12.18 16.89
C ALA A 125 -2.16 -11.27 17.98
N SER A 126 -1.00 -11.61 18.53
CA SER A 126 -0.32 -10.80 19.55
C SER A 126 0.21 -9.47 19.03
N VAL A 127 0.43 -9.35 17.73
CA VAL A 127 0.96 -8.15 17.06
C VAL A 127 -0.13 -7.10 16.85
N GLY A 128 -1.40 -7.52 16.75
CA GLY A 128 -2.51 -6.70 16.28
C GLY A 128 -2.69 -5.37 17.02
N THR A 129 -2.69 -5.39 18.37
CA THR A 129 -2.92 -4.18 19.17
C THR A 129 -1.80 -3.14 19.00
N SER A 130 -0.55 -3.57 19.06
CA SER A 130 0.61 -2.67 18.91
C SER A 130 0.71 -2.14 17.47
N ALA A 131 0.40 -2.98 16.48
CA ALA A 131 0.36 -2.59 15.08
C ALA A 131 -0.74 -1.56 14.82
N LEU A 132 -1.96 -1.78 15.34
CA LEU A 132 -3.06 -0.83 15.21
C LEU A 132 -2.70 0.55 15.77
N ALA A 133 -2.07 0.61 16.95
CA ALA A 133 -1.61 1.87 17.55
C ALA A 133 -0.57 2.59 16.69
N ARG A 134 0.36 1.85 16.07
CA ARG A 134 1.37 2.39 15.17
C ARG A 134 0.76 2.87 13.86
N ILE A 135 -0.06 2.05 13.20
CA ILE A 135 -0.75 2.37 11.95
C ILE A 135 -1.60 3.63 12.13
N SER A 136 -2.44 3.66 13.17
CA SER A 136 -3.36 4.78 13.42
C SER A 136 -2.62 6.10 13.65
N ARG A 137 -1.53 6.08 14.41
CA ARG A 137 -0.69 7.28 14.61
C ARG A 137 -0.07 7.76 13.32
N ASN A 138 0.55 6.86 12.55
CA ASN A 138 1.27 7.21 11.34
C ASN A 138 0.31 7.65 10.22
N LEU A 139 -0.84 6.97 10.08
CA LEU A 139 -1.85 7.33 9.09
C LEU A 139 -2.49 8.69 9.40
N ARG A 140 -2.78 8.98 10.68
CA ARG A 140 -3.23 10.33 11.09
C ARG A 140 -2.20 11.40 10.69
N ALA A 141 -0.92 11.18 10.97
CA ALA A 141 0.13 12.13 10.61
C ALA A 141 0.21 12.37 9.09
N MET A 142 0.17 11.31 8.26
CA MET A 142 0.16 11.45 6.80
C MET A 142 -1.08 12.23 6.33
N CYS A 143 -2.25 11.96 6.90
CA CYS A 143 -3.48 12.69 6.56
C CYS A 143 -3.42 14.16 6.97
N ASP A 144 -2.88 14.47 8.14
CA ASP A 144 -2.72 15.86 8.60
C ASP A 144 -1.73 16.61 7.70
N ILE A 145 -0.63 15.99 7.28
CA ILE A 145 0.32 16.56 6.30
C ILE A 145 -0.38 16.81 4.95
N ALA A 146 -1.13 15.83 4.43
CA ALA A 146 -1.87 15.98 3.17
C ALA A 146 -2.88 17.13 3.24
N THR A 147 -3.66 17.19 4.33
CA THR A 147 -4.68 18.23 4.56
C THR A 147 -4.04 19.62 4.62
N ALA A 148 -2.92 19.77 5.34
CA ALA A 148 -2.18 21.04 5.45
C ALA A 148 -1.65 21.53 4.09
N ASN A 149 -1.46 20.63 3.12
CA ASN A 149 -1.01 20.92 1.76
C ASN A 149 -2.16 20.94 0.72
N GLY A 150 -3.42 20.89 1.15
CA GLY A 150 -4.59 20.99 0.27
C GLY A 150 -4.83 19.76 -0.60
N VAL A 151 -4.25 18.60 -0.24
CA VAL A 151 -4.39 17.34 -0.97
C VAL A 151 -5.63 16.60 -0.48
N LYS A 152 -6.52 16.20 -1.39
CA LYS A 152 -7.68 15.35 -1.06
C LYS A 152 -7.19 13.93 -0.70
N ILE A 153 -7.89 13.29 0.25
CA ILE A 153 -7.48 12.01 0.81
C ILE A 153 -8.51 10.93 0.52
N VAL A 154 -8.04 9.81 0.01
CA VAL A 154 -8.76 8.53 -0.05
C VAL A 154 -8.01 7.56 0.86
N LEU A 155 -8.70 6.99 1.84
CA LEU A 155 -8.17 5.90 2.65
C LEU A 155 -8.61 4.58 2.04
N CYS A 156 -7.68 3.62 1.96
CA CYS A 156 -7.94 2.29 1.45
C CYS A 156 -7.93 1.29 2.61
N THR A 157 -8.92 0.39 2.68
CA THR A 157 -8.87 -0.72 3.61
C THR A 157 -7.82 -1.73 3.17
N LEU A 158 -7.21 -2.43 4.13
CA LEU A 158 -6.28 -3.52 3.84
C LEU A 158 -7.06 -4.69 3.22
N PRO A 159 -6.60 -5.26 2.10
CA PRO A 159 -7.15 -6.52 1.59
C PRO A 159 -7.14 -7.62 2.64
N PRO A 160 -8.06 -8.60 2.54
CA PRO A 160 -7.97 -9.80 3.35
C PRO A 160 -6.71 -10.60 2.98
N VAL A 161 -6.35 -11.56 3.81
CA VAL A 161 -5.24 -12.49 3.54
C VAL A 161 -5.77 -13.90 3.34
N GLY A 162 -5.01 -14.73 2.65
CA GLY A 162 -5.33 -16.14 2.44
C GLY A 162 -5.37 -16.93 3.75
N ALA A 163 -5.99 -18.11 3.70
CA ALA A 163 -6.17 -18.97 4.85
C ALA A 163 -4.87 -19.65 5.34
N ASP A 164 -3.85 -19.73 4.49
CA ASP A 164 -2.57 -20.34 4.84
C ASP A 164 -1.74 -19.38 5.71
N ARG A 165 -1.78 -19.62 7.02
CA ARG A 165 -1.07 -18.80 8.02
C ARG A 165 0.46 -18.92 7.95
N ASP A 166 0.98 -20.04 7.49
CA ASP A 166 2.42 -20.26 7.41
C ASP A 166 3.07 -19.39 6.32
N THR A 167 2.33 -19.17 5.25
CA THR A 167 2.77 -18.30 4.14
C THR A 167 2.54 -16.82 4.42
N VAL A 168 1.40 -16.49 5.04
CA VAL A 168 0.94 -15.09 5.15
C VAL A 168 1.42 -14.40 6.42
N ASN A 169 1.58 -15.14 7.51
CA ASN A 169 1.97 -14.72 8.87
C ASN A 169 1.32 -13.41 9.37
N ARG A 170 0.04 -13.20 9.06
CA ARG A 170 -0.79 -12.09 9.53
C ARG A 170 -2.11 -12.61 10.07
N ASP A 171 -2.61 -11.97 11.13
CA ASP A 171 -3.91 -12.33 11.71
C ASP A 171 -5.06 -11.65 10.96
N PRO A 172 -6.03 -12.41 10.40
CA PRO A 172 -7.21 -11.83 9.75
C PRO A 172 -8.03 -10.95 10.67
N GLY A 173 -8.12 -11.30 11.96
CA GLY A 173 -8.83 -10.49 12.96
C GLY A 173 -8.17 -9.14 13.19
N ALA A 174 -6.84 -9.07 13.15
CA ALA A 174 -6.11 -7.81 13.24
C ALA A 174 -6.34 -6.93 11.99
N ILE A 175 -6.42 -7.52 10.80
CA ILE A 175 -6.78 -6.79 9.56
C ILE A 175 -8.17 -6.19 9.70
N VAL A 176 -9.17 -6.95 10.16
CA VAL A 176 -10.53 -6.46 10.38
C VAL A 176 -10.55 -5.32 11.39
N ALA A 177 -9.77 -5.42 12.48
CA ALA A 177 -9.68 -4.36 13.49
C ALA A 177 -9.08 -3.06 12.91
N VAL A 178 -8.00 -3.17 12.11
CA VAL A 178 -7.39 -2.04 11.41
C VAL A 178 -8.38 -1.41 10.43
N ASN A 179 -9.06 -2.21 9.61
CA ASN A 179 -10.02 -1.73 8.63
C ASN A 179 -11.21 -1.02 9.27
N ARG A 180 -11.72 -1.55 10.39
CA ARG A 180 -12.77 -0.86 11.17
C ARG A 180 -12.28 0.51 11.65
N TRP A 181 -11.03 0.60 12.12
CA TRP A 181 -10.47 1.87 12.53
C TRP A 181 -10.30 2.82 11.33
N ILE A 182 -9.79 2.36 10.18
CA ILE A 182 -9.64 3.16 8.94
C ILE A 182 -11.01 3.74 8.52
N ALA A 183 -12.05 2.92 8.45
CA ALA A 183 -13.39 3.35 8.06
C ALA A 183 -13.97 4.37 9.03
N GLY A 184 -13.82 4.15 10.35
CA GLY A 184 -14.23 5.09 11.38
C GLY A 184 -13.50 6.44 11.27
N PHE A 185 -12.19 6.40 11.04
CA PHE A 185 -11.37 7.60 10.88
C PHE A 185 -11.71 8.35 9.59
N ALA A 186 -11.94 7.64 8.48
CA ALA A 186 -12.41 8.26 7.24
C ALA A 186 -13.73 9.01 7.45
N THR A 187 -14.69 8.37 8.14
CA THR A 187 -15.97 8.99 8.47
C THR A 187 -15.81 10.20 9.38
N GLU A 188 -15.03 10.09 10.45
CA GLU A 188 -14.73 11.18 11.40
C GLU A 188 -14.18 12.43 10.70
N ARG A 189 -13.32 12.23 9.71
CA ARG A 189 -12.59 13.30 9.02
C ARG A 189 -13.21 13.72 7.69
N GLY A 190 -14.29 13.07 7.25
CA GLY A 190 -14.93 13.32 5.95
C GLY A 190 -14.08 12.89 4.75
N TYR A 191 -13.14 11.96 4.93
CA TYR A 191 -12.34 11.41 3.84
C TYR A 191 -13.11 10.38 3.03
N LYS A 192 -12.75 10.20 1.78
CA LYS A 192 -13.28 9.11 0.96
C LYS A 192 -12.64 7.78 1.37
N LEU A 193 -13.40 6.70 1.19
CA LEU A 193 -12.95 5.33 1.49
C LEU A 193 -13.05 4.47 0.23
N ALA A 194 -11.97 3.74 -0.10
CA ALA A 194 -11.95 2.63 -1.05
C ALA A 194 -11.88 1.32 -0.25
N ASP A 195 -12.97 0.55 -0.24
CA ASP A 195 -13.08 -0.64 0.60
C ASP A 195 -12.64 -1.91 -0.15
N TYR A 196 -11.33 -2.10 -0.25
CA TYR A 196 -10.73 -3.28 -0.91
C TYR A 196 -11.02 -4.58 -0.16
N HIS A 197 -11.14 -4.52 1.17
CA HIS A 197 -11.46 -5.70 1.95
C HIS A 197 -12.82 -6.27 1.57
N LEU A 198 -13.81 -5.41 1.46
CA LEU A 198 -15.20 -5.81 1.16
C LEU A 198 -15.32 -6.57 -0.16
N VAL A 199 -14.56 -6.16 -1.18
CA VAL A 199 -14.67 -6.73 -2.53
C VAL A 199 -13.80 -7.97 -2.75
N LEU A 200 -12.88 -8.26 -1.82
CA LEU A 200 -11.93 -9.37 -1.93
C LEU A 200 -12.15 -10.49 -0.90
N VAL A 201 -12.91 -10.20 0.17
CA VAL A 201 -13.14 -11.19 1.23
C VAL A 201 -14.13 -12.24 0.76
N ASP A 202 -13.78 -13.52 0.93
CA ASP A 202 -14.67 -14.64 0.67
C ASP A 202 -15.63 -14.93 1.84
N GLY A 203 -16.48 -15.94 1.68
CA GLY A 203 -17.44 -16.37 2.70
C GLY A 203 -16.81 -16.93 3.98
N SER A 204 -15.50 -17.19 4.00
CA SER A 204 -14.74 -17.68 5.16
C SER A 204 -13.92 -16.57 5.85
N GLY A 205 -13.96 -15.34 5.32
CA GLY A 205 -13.23 -14.20 5.86
C GLY A 205 -11.79 -14.07 5.35
N HIS A 206 -11.44 -14.76 4.28
CA HIS A 206 -10.11 -14.77 3.70
C HIS A 206 -10.11 -14.21 2.27
N LEU A 207 -8.91 -13.97 1.74
CA LEU A 207 -8.70 -13.66 0.33
C LEU A 207 -9.06 -14.88 -0.51
N ALA A 208 -9.99 -14.71 -1.44
CA ALA A 208 -10.37 -15.78 -2.37
C ALA A 208 -9.16 -16.21 -3.22
N LEU A 209 -9.04 -17.52 -3.49
CA LEU A 209 -7.88 -18.07 -4.20
C LEU A 209 -7.70 -17.48 -5.60
N GLU A 210 -8.81 -17.21 -6.30
CA GLU A 210 -8.79 -16.60 -7.63
C GLU A 210 -8.39 -15.14 -7.63
N ASP A 211 -8.55 -14.45 -6.49
CA ASP A 211 -8.26 -13.02 -6.32
C ASP A 211 -6.87 -12.75 -5.78
N GLY A 212 -6.17 -13.80 -5.32
CA GLY A 212 -4.81 -13.71 -4.77
C GLY A 212 -3.81 -14.54 -5.56
N GLU A 213 -2.54 -14.19 -5.49
CA GLU A 213 -1.46 -14.95 -6.13
C GLU A 213 -0.69 -15.82 -5.14
N ASP A 214 -0.46 -15.28 -3.94
CA ASP A 214 0.36 -15.92 -2.89
C ASP A 214 -0.33 -15.81 -1.51
N GLY A 215 -1.63 -15.60 -1.50
CA GLY A 215 -2.42 -15.38 -0.28
C GLY A 215 -2.26 -14.00 0.35
N LEU A 216 -1.45 -13.10 -0.22
CA LEU A 216 -1.25 -11.74 0.26
C LEU A 216 -1.49 -10.69 -0.84
N HIS A 217 -0.92 -10.92 -2.02
CA HIS A 217 -0.97 -9.97 -3.12
C HIS A 217 -2.16 -10.30 -4.03
N PRO A 218 -2.98 -9.29 -4.39
CA PRO A 218 -4.06 -9.49 -5.34
C PRO A 218 -3.53 -9.97 -6.69
N SER A 219 -4.26 -10.89 -7.31
CA SER A 219 -4.09 -11.27 -8.71
C SER A 219 -4.62 -10.18 -9.64
N ALA A 220 -4.47 -10.36 -10.95
CA ALA A 220 -5.10 -9.48 -11.93
C ALA A 220 -6.63 -9.40 -11.72
N ALA A 221 -7.29 -10.52 -11.36
CA ALA A 221 -8.71 -10.56 -11.03
C ALA A 221 -9.00 -9.78 -9.73
N GLY A 222 -8.17 -9.92 -8.71
CA GLY A 222 -8.29 -9.17 -7.47
C GLY A 222 -8.18 -7.67 -7.70
N TYR A 223 -7.19 -7.21 -8.45
CA TYR A 223 -7.08 -5.78 -8.80
C TYR A 223 -8.27 -5.29 -9.62
N ALA A 224 -8.80 -6.10 -10.53
CA ALA A 224 -10.00 -5.74 -11.28
C ALA A 224 -11.24 -5.55 -10.39
N LYS A 225 -11.36 -6.33 -9.29
CA LYS A 225 -12.40 -6.14 -8.28
C LYS A 225 -12.17 -4.90 -7.41
N MET A 226 -10.92 -4.55 -7.11
CA MET A 226 -10.57 -3.36 -6.33
C MET A 226 -10.79 -2.05 -7.11
N TRP A 227 -10.65 -2.09 -8.43
CA TRP A 227 -10.70 -0.89 -9.27
C TRP A 227 -11.98 -0.06 -9.09
N PRO A 228 -13.21 -0.60 -9.14
CA PRO A 228 -14.44 0.19 -8.98
C PRO A 228 -14.49 0.95 -7.65
N GLU A 229 -13.96 0.38 -6.57
CA GLU A 229 -13.90 1.04 -5.27
C GLU A 229 -12.95 2.24 -5.28
N LEU A 230 -11.78 2.07 -5.90
CA LEU A 230 -10.82 3.17 -6.06
C LEU A 230 -11.39 4.27 -6.97
N ASP A 231 -11.90 3.90 -8.15
CA ASP A 231 -12.43 4.84 -9.15
C ASP A 231 -13.53 5.73 -8.56
N ARG A 232 -14.48 5.12 -7.84
CA ARG A 232 -15.53 5.83 -7.11
C ARG A 232 -14.98 6.80 -6.06
N ALA A 233 -13.92 6.40 -5.36
CA ALA A 233 -13.38 7.19 -4.25
C ALA A 233 -12.51 8.37 -4.74
N VAL A 234 -11.83 8.26 -5.88
CA VAL A 234 -10.98 9.33 -6.44
C VAL A 234 -11.73 10.27 -7.38
N SER A 235 -12.97 9.94 -7.74
CA SER A 235 -13.89 10.81 -8.49
C SER A 235 -14.53 11.82 -7.54
#